data_4903f274d1baa1084dace2e05b0564f2
#
_entry.id   4903f274d1baa1084dace2e05b0564f2
#
_cell.length_a   1.000
_cell.length_b   1.000
_cell.length_c   1.000
_cell.angle_alpha   90.00
_cell.angle_beta   90.00
_cell.angle_gamma   90.00
#
_symmetry.space_group_name_H-M   'P 1'
#
loop_
_entity.id
_entity.type
_entity.pdbx_description
1 polymer ?
#
loop_
_entity_poly.entity_id
_entity_poly.type
_entity_poly.pdbx_seq_one_letter_code
_entity_poly.pdbx_strand_id
1 'polypeptide(L)'
;MIDLSRNNPAFRKTIETALVDANAKTVDAILLVEFSGDEHAPLLQKLKELDTLMSDLGLPNSVVMLPDPAMQKNLWEVRKAGLNIMMSLKGDGKPVSFIEDCAVPLEHLANYTQALTEVFSKHGTRGTWYAHASVGTLHVRPILDMRRDGALKMRAIAEEASELVRKYKGAFSGEHGDGLCRGEWISWQFGPKIT
;
A
#
# COMPACT_ATOMS: atom_id res chain seq x y z
N MET A 1 2.49 5.83 5.46
CA MET A 1 1.29 5.82 6.32
C MET A 1 1.62 5.66 7.80
N ILE A 2 2.46 4.72 8.19
CA ILE A 2 2.83 4.44 9.61
C ILE A 2 3.31 5.71 10.33
N ASP A 3 4.31 6.41 9.79
CA ASP A 3 4.86 7.62 10.41
C ASP A 3 3.83 8.74 10.56
N LEU A 4 2.95 8.90 9.57
CA LEU A 4 1.88 9.89 9.64
C LEU A 4 0.85 9.53 10.73
N SER A 5 0.55 8.23 10.91
CA SER A 5 -0.34 7.76 11.97
C SER A 5 0.28 7.95 13.36
N ARG A 6 1.57 7.69 13.53
CA ARG A 6 2.31 7.94 14.78
C ARG A 6 2.28 9.42 15.18
N ASN A 7 2.32 10.31 14.20
CA ASN A 7 2.29 11.76 14.43
C ASN A 7 0.88 12.32 14.60
N ASN A 8 -0.17 11.50 14.43
CA ASN A 8 -1.55 11.90 14.65
C ASN A 8 -2.00 11.46 16.07
N PRO A 9 -2.34 12.39 16.97
CA PRO A 9 -2.73 12.06 18.35
C PRO A 9 -3.89 11.08 18.47
N ALA A 10 -4.85 11.11 17.51
CA ALA A 10 -6.02 10.25 17.51
C ALA A 10 -5.68 8.78 17.24
N PHE A 11 -4.61 8.50 16.47
CA PHE A 11 -4.25 7.16 16.05
C PHE A 11 -2.97 6.60 16.66
N ARG A 12 -2.17 7.47 17.29
CA ARG A 12 -0.87 7.07 17.86
C ARG A 12 -0.98 5.83 18.74
N LYS A 13 -1.86 5.88 19.74
CA LYS A 13 -2.01 4.77 20.70
C LYS A 13 -2.39 3.46 20.02
N THR A 14 -3.30 3.51 19.06
CA THR A 14 -3.75 2.30 18.35
C THR A 14 -2.65 1.72 17.47
N ILE A 15 -1.93 2.57 16.72
CA ILE A 15 -0.85 2.09 15.86
C ILE A 15 0.32 1.53 16.68
N GLU A 16 0.63 2.13 17.82
CA GLU A 16 1.68 1.66 18.72
C GLU A 16 1.35 0.28 19.32
N THR A 17 0.09 -0.02 19.59
CA THR A 17 -0.32 -1.37 20.05
C THR A 17 -0.28 -2.43 18.97
N ALA A 18 -0.35 -2.04 17.71
CA ALA A 18 -0.26 -2.93 16.56
C ALA A 18 1.19 -3.14 16.06
N LEU A 19 2.13 -2.37 16.59
CA LEU A 19 3.54 -2.49 16.25
C LEU A 19 4.22 -3.45 17.20
N VAL A 20 4.94 -4.39 16.63
CA VAL A 20 5.82 -5.28 17.37
C VAL A 20 6.91 -4.45 18.00
N ASP A 21 7.08 -4.66 19.30
CA ASP A 21 8.18 -4.17 20.11
C ASP A 21 8.46 -2.66 20.06
N ALA A 22 8.30 -2.03 21.21
CA ALA A 22 8.77 -0.67 21.46
C ALA A 22 10.29 -0.46 21.20
N ASN A 23 11.05 -1.55 21.04
CA ASN A 23 12.47 -1.56 20.69
C ASN A 23 12.75 -1.70 19.18
N ALA A 24 11.76 -2.03 18.35
CA ALA A 24 11.91 -1.97 16.90
C ALA A 24 12.03 -0.51 16.47
N LYS A 25 13.26 -0.04 16.33
CA LYS A 25 13.58 1.37 16.03
C LYS A 25 12.97 1.85 14.73
N THR A 26 12.70 0.95 13.77
CA THR A 26 12.04 1.28 12.50
C THR A 26 11.20 0.11 12.03
N VAL A 27 9.91 0.35 11.82
CA VAL A 27 9.03 -0.56 11.07
C VAL A 27 8.79 0.05 9.71
N ASP A 28 9.33 -0.55 8.67
CA ASP A 28 9.24 -0.04 7.30
C ASP A 28 7.90 -0.38 6.66
N ALA A 29 7.33 -1.56 6.98
CA ALA A 29 6.05 -2.03 6.47
C ALA A 29 5.28 -2.84 7.52
N ILE A 30 3.95 -2.84 7.39
CA ILE A 30 3.05 -3.65 8.20
C ILE A 30 2.15 -4.43 7.26
N LEU A 31 1.98 -5.73 7.53
CA LEU A 31 0.93 -6.56 6.96
C LEU A 31 -0.18 -6.74 7.99
N LEU A 32 -1.41 -6.43 7.61
CA LEU A 32 -2.60 -6.81 8.36
C LEU A 32 -3.12 -8.12 7.78
N VAL A 33 -2.97 -9.20 8.54
CA VAL A 33 -3.43 -10.54 8.17
C VAL A 33 -4.64 -10.88 9.02
N GLU A 34 -5.73 -11.30 8.38
CA GLU A 34 -6.98 -11.65 9.04
C GLU A 34 -7.36 -13.09 8.71
N PHE A 35 -7.68 -13.84 9.74
CA PHE A 35 -8.29 -15.18 9.63
C PHE A 35 -9.73 -15.11 10.13
N SER A 36 -10.68 -15.61 9.36
CA SER A 36 -12.09 -15.66 9.70
C SER A 36 -12.61 -17.10 9.71
N GLY A 37 -13.64 -17.35 10.49
CA GLY A 37 -14.28 -18.66 10.63
C GLY A 37 -15.23 -18.69 11.82
N ASP A 38 -15.99 -19.78 11.93
CA ASP A 38 -17.06 -19.93 12.94
C ASP A 38 -16.51 -20.32 14.33
N GLU A 39 -15.33 -20.94 14.39
CA GLU A 39 -14.74 -21.43 15.62
C GLU A 39 -13.46 -20.67 15.99
N HIS A 40 -13.39 -20.22 17.23
CA HIS A 40 -12.27 -19.39 17.71
C HIS A 40 -10.94 -20.17 17.85
N ALA A 41 -10.99 -21.43 18.28
CA ALA A 41 -9.78 -22.22 18.55
C ALA A 41 -8.93 -22.47 17.27
N PRO A 42 -9.50 -22.87 16.13
CA PRO A 42 -8.76 -22.98 14.87
C PRO A 42 -8.16 -21.66 14.40
N LEU A 43 -8.81 -20.52 14.66
CA LEU A 43 -8.27 -19.20 14.29
C LEU A 43 -7.04 -18.84 15.11
N LEU A 44 -7.06 -19.12 16.41
CA LEU A 44 -5.86 -18.93 17.26
C LEU A 44 -4.71 -19.84 16.82
N GLN A 45 -5.01 -21.05 16.37
CA GLN A 45 -3.99 -21.96 15.84
C GLN A 45 -3.34 -21.38 14.57
N LYS A 46 -4.13 -20.83 13.64
CA LYS A 46 -3.60 -20.15 12.42
C LYS A 46 -2.71 -18.95 12.76
N LEU A 47 -3.04 -18.18 13.80
CA LEU A 47 -2.17 -17.08 14.26
C LEU A 47 -0.81 -17.59 14.74
N LYS A 48 -0.79 -18.71 15.48
CA LYS A 48 0.47 -19.34 15.92
C LYS A 48 1.28 -19.91 14.75
N GLU A 49 0.60 -20.51 13.78
CA GLU A 49 1.23 -21.01 12.56
C GLU A 49 1.88 -19.87 11.76
N LEU A 50 1.21 -18.71 11.68
CA LEU A 50 1.78 -17.51 11.07
C LEU A 50 3.04 -17.03 11.80
N ASP A 51 3.02 -16.98 13.13
CA ASP A 51 4.19 -16.58 13.92
C ASP A 51 5.36 -17.54 13.73
N THR A 52 5.09 -18.85 13.69
CA THR A 52 6.08 -19.87 13.36
C THR A 52 6.64 -19.67 11.96
N LEU A 53 5.79 -19.48 10.96
CA LEU A 53 6.21 -19.24 9.58
C LEU A 53 7.10 -18.01 9.47
N MET A 54 6.76 -16.90 10.14
CA MET A 54 7.57 -15.69 10.12
C MET A 54 8.94 -15.91 10.78
N SER A 55 8.97 -16.69 11.85
CA SER A 55 10.23 -17.08 12.51
C SER A 55 11.12 -17.94 11.61
N ASP A 56 10.53 -18.90 10.90
CA ASP A 56 11.25 -19.77 9.93
C ASP A 56 11.79 -18.97 8.74
N LEU A 57 11.10 -17.90 8.36
CA LEU A 57 11.55 -16.96 7.32
C LEU A 57 12.62 -15.97 7.81
N GLY A 58 13.10 -16.10 9.05
CA GLY A 58 14.14 -15.23 9.61
C GLY A 58 13.63 -13.93 10.20
N LEU A 59 12.33 -13.83 10.47
CA LEU A 59 11.65 -12.66 11.05
C LEU A 59 11.01 -13.03 12.42
N PRO A 60 11.77 -13.52 13.39
CA PRO A 60 11.22 -13.87 14.70
C PRO A 60 10.70 -12.62 15.42
N ASN A 61 9.67 -12.81 16.24
CA ASN A 61 9.02 -11.74 16.98
C ASN A 61 8.46 -10.60 16.09
N SER A 62 8.08 -10.89 14.85
CA SER A 62 7.52 -9.91 13.91
C SER A 62 5.99 -9.93 13.86
N VAL A 63 5.33 -10.81 14.60
CA VAL A 63 3.87 -10.97 14.62
C VAL A 63 3.28 -10.43 15.91
N VAL A 64 2.31 -9.53 15.82
CA VAL A 64 1.43 -9.12 16.92
C VAL A 64 0.09 -9.79 16.75
N MET A 65 -0.25 -10.69 17.67
CA MET A 65 -1.55 -11.36 17.65
C MET A 65 -2.59 -10.49 18.36
N LEU A 66 -3.69 -10.19 17.66
CA LEU A 66 -4.79 -9.36 18.16
C LEU A 66 -6.10 -10.13 18.13
N PRO A 67 -6.32 -11.09 19.07
CA PRO A 67 -7.53 -11.89 19.12
C PRO A 67 -8.75 -11.12 19.67
N ASP A 68 -8.55 -10.00 20.35
CA ASP A 68 -9.61 -9.19 20.93
C ASP A 68 -10.36 -8.39 19.87
N PRO A 69 -11.70 -8.54 19.74
CA PRO A 69 -12.48 -7.86 18.71
C PRO A 69 -12.45 -6.31 18.82
N ALA A 70 -12.31 -5.75 20.02
CA ALA A 70 -12.26 -4.31 20.20
C ALA A 70 -10.92 -3.75 19.69
N MET A 71 -9.82 -4.47 19.92
CA MET A 71 -8.52 -4.12 19.38
C MET A 71 -8.50 -4.21 17.85
N GLN A 72 -9.09 -5.27 17.27
CA GLN A 72 -9.25 -5.42 15.83
C GLN A 72 -10.03 -4.25 15.23
N LYS A 73 -11.18 -3.90 15.80
CA LYS A 73 -11.99 -2.76 15.37
C LYS A 73 -11.19 -1.47 15.37
N ASN A 74 -10.44 -1.18 16.44
CA ASN A 74 -9.63 0.01 16.53
C ASN A 74 -8.53 0.06 15.45
N LEU A 75 -7.89 -1.07 15.16
CA LEU A 75 -6.90 -1.16 14.08
C LEU A 75 -7.52 -0.93 12.70
N TRP A 76 -8.71 -1.49 12.45
CA TRP A 76 -9.47 -1.24 11.24
C TRP A 76 -9.87 0.22 11.06
N GLU A 77 -10.19 0.95 12.13
CA GLU A 77 -10.48 2.39 12.04
C GLU A 77 -9.24 3.19 11.61
N VAL A 78 -8.04 2.83 12.08
CA VAL A 78 -6.78 3.43 11.57
C VAL A 78 -6.59 3.12 10.10
N ARG A 79 -6.85 1.88 9.67
CA ARG A 79 -6.73 1.46 8.26
C ARG A 79 -7.70 2.24 7.36
N LYS A 80 -8.95 2.40 7.77
CA LYS A 80 -9.97 3.18 7.05
C LYS A 80 -9.61 4.68 6.97
N ALA A 81 -9.04 5.24 8.04
CA ALA A 81 -8.60 6.63 8.07
C ALA A 81 -7.33 6.89 7.23
N GLY A 82 -6.71 5.86 6.69
CA GLY A 82 -5.41 5.91 6.00
C GLY A 82 -5.34 6.98 4.90
N LEU A 83 -6.38 7.11 4.08
CA LEU A 83 -6.42 8.13 3.04
C LEU A 83 -6.38 9.55 3.62
N ASN A 84 -7.21 9.83 4.64
CA ASN A 84 -7.24 11.14 5.30
C ASN A 84 -5.91 11.45 5.99
N ILE A 85 -5.29 10.45 6.61
CA ILE A 85 -3.97 10.57 7.23
C ILE A 85 -2.92 10.95 6.19
N MET A 86 -2.91 10.30 5.04
CA MET A 86 -1.97 10.61 3.96
C MET A 86 -2.21 12.00 3.36
N MET A 87 -3.47 12.40 3.17
CA MET A 87 -3.82 13.71 2.64
C MET A 87 -3.53 14.86 3.62
N SER A 88 -3.33 14.58 4.90
CA SER A 88 -2.94 15.56 5.92
C SER A 88 -1.47 15.99 5.87
N LEU A 89 -0.68 15.44 4.94
CA LEU A 89 0.73 15.79 4.78
C LEU A 89 0.91 17.31 4.64
N LYS A 90 1.79 17.89 5.47
CA LYS A 90 2.08 19.33 5.45
C LYS A 90 2.99 19.68 4.27
N GLY A 91 2.91 20.93 3.81
CA GLY A 91 3.69 21.46 2.69
C GLY A 91 2.92 21.44 1.37
N ASP A 92 3.57 21.91 0.29
CA ASP A 92 2.97 22.05 -1.05
C ASP A 92 2.93 20.72 -1.81
N GLY A 93 3.85 19.80 -1.52
CA GLY A 93 3.82 18.43 -2.06
C GLY A 93 2.67 17.64 -1.45
N LYS A 94 1.80 17.11 -2.30
CA LYS A 94 0.63 16.31 -1.91
C LYS A 94 0.65 14.95 -2.60
N PRO A 95 0.12 13.89 -1.96
CA PRO A 95 -0.11 12.62 -2.61
C PRO A 95 -1.12 12.79 -3.77
N VAL A 96 -0.71 12.45 -4.99
CA VAL A 96 -1.55 12.59 -6.19
C VAL A 96 -1.96 11.22 -6.70
N SER A 97 -3.26 11.07 -6.94
CA SER A 97 -3.88 9.80 -7.37
C SER A 97 -3.99 9.75 -8.89
N PHE A 98 -3.08 9.04 -9.57
CA PHE A 98 -3.13 8.85 -11.03
C PHE A 98 -2.61 7.49 -11.48
N ILE A 99 -1.71 6.87 -10.74
CA ILE A 99 -1.20 5.51 -10.96
C ILE A 99 -1.52 4.58 -9.78
N GLU A 100 -2.37 5.03 -8.88
CA GLU A 100 -2.87 4.21 -7.79
C GLU A 100 -3.81 3.14 -8.34
N ASP A 101 -3.93 2.01 -7.65
CA ASP A 101 -4.80 0.90 -8.05
C ASP A 101 -4.22 -0.03 -9.14
N CYS A 102 -2.95 0.10 -9.48
CA CYS A 102 -2.29 -0.89 -10.33
C CYS A 102 -2.20 -2.24 -9.61
N ALA A 103 -2.54 -3.31 -10.31
CA ALA A 103 -2.45 -4.67 -9.80
C ALA A 103 -1.48 -5.50 -10.63
N VAL A 104 -0.67 -6.34 -9.97
CA VAL A 104 0.25 -7.27 -10.60
C VAL A 104 0.12 -8.67 -9.99
N PRO A 105 0.48 -9.75 -10.71
CA PRO A 105 0.56 -11.09 -10.12
C PRO A 105 1.41 -11.08 -8.86
N LEU A 106 1.02 -11.87 -7.84
CA LEU A 106 1.65 -11.85 -6.51
C LEU A 106 3.14 -12.11 -6.54
N GLU A 107 3.60 -13.00 -7.39
CA GLU A 107 5.02 -13.32 -7.58
C GLU A 107 5.85 -12.12 -8.06
N HIS A 108 5.20 -11.09 -8.60
CA HIS A 108 5.85 -9.88 -9.09
C HIS A 108 5.69 -8.69 -8.16
N LEU A 109 4.88 -8.79 -7.11
CA LEU A 109 4.52 -7.64 -6.26
C LEU A 109 5.74 -6.93 -5.66
N ALA A 110 6.71 -7.68 -5.13
CA ALA A 110 7.93 -7.12 -4.56
C ALA A 110 8.78 -6.39 -5.61
N ASN A 111 9.04 -7.05 -6.74
CA ASN A 111 9.83 -6.49 -7.83
C ASN A 111 9.16 -5.26 -8.47
N TYR A 112 7.84 -5.30 -8.63
CA TYR A 112 7.06 -4.16 -9.13
C TYR A 112 7.13 -2.97 -8.17
N THR A 113 6.96 -3.21 -6.86
CA THR A 113 7.06 -2.16 -5.83
C THR A 113 8.43 -1.50 -5.83
N GLN A 114 9.50 -2.30 -5.94
CA GLN A 114 10.85 -1.78 -6.03
C GLN A 114 11.05 -0.94 -7.30
N ALA A 115 10.68 -1.47 -8.48
CA ALA A 115 10.83 -0.76 -9.74
C ALA A 115 10.05 0.56 -9.76
N LEU A 116 8.83 0.58 -9.20
CA LEU A 116 8.04 1.81 -9.10
C LEU A 116 8.64 2.81 -8.12
N THR A 117 9.27 2.33 -7.04
CA THR A 117 10.03 3.18 -6.10
C THR A 117 11.22 3.84 -6.80
N GLU A 118 11.92 3.11 -7.66
CA GLU A 118 13.03 3.63 -8.47
C GLU A 118 12.55 4.71 -9.47
N VAL A 119 11.37 4.51 -10.10
CA VAL A 119 10.74 5.54 -10.94
C VAL A 119 10.49 6.82 -10.14
N PHE A 120 9.93 6.73 -8.94
CA PHE A 120 9.72 7.91 -8.10
C PHE A 120 11.02 8.60 -7.75
N SER A 121 12.04 7.84 -7.37
CA SER A 121 13.36 8.37 -7.02
C SER A 121 14.02 9.08 -8.19
N LYS A 122 13.94 8.53 -9.41
CA LYS A 122 14.40 9.12 -10.66
C LYS A 122 13.77 10.50 -10.91
N HIS A 123 12.49 10.66 -10.57
CA HIS A 123 11.75 11.92 -10.71
C HIS A 123 11.85 12.83 -9.48
N GLY A 124 12.72 12.52 -8.51
CA GLY A 124 12.96 13.33 -7.32
C GLY A 124 11.75 13.40 -6.40
N THR A 125 10.99 12.30 -6.31
CA THR A 125 9.83 12.18 -5.42
C THR A 125 9.82 10.83 -4.69
N ARG A 126 8.79 10.63 -3.87
CA ARG A 126 8.51 9.37 -3.18
C ARG A 126 7.01 9.11 -3.17
N GLY A 127 6.62 7.86 -3.00
CA GLY A 127 5.22 7.46 -2.88
C GLY A 127 4.75 7.30 -1.44
N THR A 128 3.44 7.42 -1.25
CA THR A 128 2.76 6.87 -0.09
C THR A 128 2.18 5.52 -0.47
N TRP A 129 2.36 4.51 0.37
CA TRP A 129 2.06 3.12 0.03
C TRP A 129 1.06 2.50 0.97
N TYR A 130 0.06 1.84 0.42
CA TYR A 130 -0.71 0.78 1.03
C TYR A 130 -1.30 -0.12 -0.07
N ALA A 131 -1.75 -1.30 0.28
CA ALA A 131 -2.11 -2.31 -0.69
C ALA A 131 -3.18 -3.26 -0.18
N HIS A 132 -3.88 -3.91 -1.12
CA HIS A 132 -4.50 -5.21 -0.91
C HIS A 132 -3.49 -6.27 -1.39
N ALA A 133 -2.51 -6.57 -0.53
CA ALA A 133 -1.36 -7.38 -0.90
C ALA A 133 -1.73 -8.78 -1.36
N SER A 134 -2.80 -9.38 -0.78
CA SER A 134 -3.28 -10.73 -1.14
C SER A 134 -3.74 -10.88 -2.59
N VAL A 135 -4.05 -9.78 -3.26
CA VAL A 135 -4.49 -9.75 -4.67
C VAL A 135 -3.59 -8.89 -5.56
N GLY A 136 -2.43 -8.47 -5.06
CA GLY A 136 -1.44 -7.74 -5.82
C GLY A 136 -1.80 -6.29 -6.17
N THR A 137 -2.85 -5.71 -5.56
CA THR A 137 -3.30 -4.34 -5.83
C THR A 137 -2.59 -3.35 -4.93
N LEU A 138 -1.96 -2.35 -5.53
CA LEU A 138 -1.22 -1.29 -4.85
C LEU A 138 -1.96 0.03 -4.90
N HIS A 139 -2.18 0.65 -3.74
CA HIS A 139 -2.65 2.03 -3.65
C HIS A 139 -1.47 2.95 -3.34
N VAL A 140 -0.81 3.39 -4.38
CA VAL A 140 0.37 4.24 -4.29
C VAL A 140 0.08 5.63 -4.84
N ARG A 141 0.51 6.66 -4.11
CA ARG A 141 0.35 8.04 -4.55
C ARG A 141 1.70 8.75 -4.45
N PRO A 142 2.30 9.14 -5.57
CA PRO A 142 3.49 10.00 -5.57
C PRO A 142 3.18 11.36 -4.95
N ILE A 143 4.15 11.90 -4.23
CA ILE A 143 4.03 13.22 -3.60
C ILE A 143 4.52 14.27 -4.60
N LEU A 144 3.61 15.06 -5.15
CA LEU A 144 3.91 16.05 -6.18
C LEU A 144 3.45 17.46 -5.76
N ASP A 145 4.24 18.47 -6.13
CA ASP A 145 3.85 19.87 -6.03
C ASP A 145 3.21 20.31 -7.36
N MET A 146 1.88 20.26 -7.42
CA MET A 146 1.12 20.60 -8.62
C MET A 146 1.13 22.10 -8.96
N ARG A 147 1.67 22.96 -8.08
CA ARG A 147 1.86 24.39 -8.35
C ARG A 147 3.15 24.67 -9.14
N ARG A 148 4.06 23.71 -9.22
CA ARG A 148 5.38 23.84 -9.86
C ARG A 148 5.53 22.83 -10.99
N ASP A 149 6.39 21.86 -10.83
CA ASP A 149 6.75 20.86 -11.84
C ASP A 149 5.93 19.57 -11.76
N GLY A 150 4.95 19.53 -10.86
CA GLY A 150 4.16 18.33 -10.58
C GLY A 150 3.47 17.75 -11.81
N ALA A 151 2.93 18.58 -12.70
CA ALA A 151 2.26 18.11 -13.91
C ALA A 151 3.22 17.38 -14.88
N LEU A 152 4.44 17.89 -15.06
CA LEU A 152 5.46 17.25 -15.89
C LEU A 152 5.91 15.93 -15.28
N LYS A 153 6.17 15.91 -13.98
CA LYS A 153 6.53 14.68 -13.24
C LYS A 153 5.39 13.66 -13.27
N MET A 154 4.16 14.11 -13.09
CA MET A 154 2.97 13.25 -13.15
C MET A 154 2.90 12.51 -14.48
N ARG A 155 3.08 13.21 -15.60
CA ARG A 155 3.07 12.62 -16.95
C ARG A 155 4.19 11.60 -17.11
N ALA A 156 5.43 11.97 -16.81
CA ALA A 156 6.58 11.09 -16.96
C ALA A 156 6.47 9.83 -16.08
N ILE A 157 6.03 9.98 -14.82
CA ILE A 157 5.81 8.84 -13.93
C ILE A 157 4.68 7.94 -14.45
N ALA A 158 3.59 8.50 -14.99
CA ALA A 158 2.50 7.71 -15.54
C ALA A 158 2.95 6.86 -16.73
N GLU A 159 3.76 7.40 -17.62
CA GLU A 159 4.33 6.67 -18.76
C GLU A 159 5.22 5.52 -18.31
N GLU A 160 6.17 5.76 -17.42
CA GLU A 160 7.04 4.70 -16.89
C GLU A 160 6.26 3.65 -16.06
N ALA A 161 5.29 4.07 -15.26
CA ALA A 161 4.45 3.15 -14.48
C ALA A 161 3.60 2.27 -15.39
N SER A 162 3.05 2.80 -16.48
CA SER A 162 2.28 2.02 -17.45
C SER A 162 3.12 0.93 -18.11
N GLU A 163 4.38 1.23 -18.47
CA GLU A 163 5.31 0.25 -19.00
C GLU A 163 5.67 -0.84 -17.98
N LEU A 164 5.84 -0.47 -16.70
CA LEU A 164 6.09 -1.44 -15.63
C LEU A 164 4.90 -2.39 -15.45
N VAL A 165 3.67 -1.87 -15.42
CA VAL A 165 2.45 -2.69 -15.32
C VAL A 165 2.42 -3.70 -16.46
N ARG A 166 2.69 -3.27 -17.69
CA ARG A 166 2.74 -4.15 -18.87
C ARG A 166 3.84 -5.19 -18.75
N LYS A 167 5.05 -4.79 -18.33
CA LYS A 167 6.19 -5.69 -18.14
C LYS A 167 5.85 -6.82 -17.16
N TYR A 168 5.13 -6.50 -16.10
CA TYR A 168 4.71 -7.46 -15.08
C TYR A 168 3.35 -8.12 -15.37
N LYS A 169 2.78 -7.92 -16.58
CA LYS A 169 1.49 -8.49 -17.01
C LYS A 169 0.35 -8.15 -16.05
N GLY A 170 0.41 -6.95 -15.51
CA GLY A 170 -0.58 -6.42 -14.56
C GLY A 170 -1.75 -5.70 -15.23
N ALA A 171 -2.64 -5.16 -14.42
CA ALA A 171 -3.71 -4.26 -14.81
C ALA A 171 -3.42 -2.84 -14.30
N PHE A 172 -3.70 -1.83 -15.12
CA PHE A 172 -3.50 -0.43 -14.74
C PHE A 172 -4.53 0.05 -13.73
N SER A 173 -5.71 -0.58 -13.69
CA SER A 173 -6.69 -0.48 -12.63
C SER A 173 -7.08 -1.88 -12.16
N GLY A 174 -6.95 -2.13 -10.85
CA GLY A 174 -7.34 -3.39 -10.22
C GLY A 174 -8.80 -3.39 -9.78
N GLU A 175 -9.30 -2.28 -9.23
CA GLU A 175 -10.64 -2.21 -8.62
C GLU A 175 -11.40 -0.89 -8.85
N HIS A 176 -10.71 0.26 -9.00
CA HIS A 176 -11.36 1.58 -9.03
C HIS A 176 -11.84 2.02 -10.42
N GLY A 177 -11.39 1.33 -11.49
CA GLY A 177 -11.63 1.75 -12.87
C GLY A 177 -10.72 2.88 -13.32
N ASP A 178 -10.60 3.07 -14.63
CA ASP A 178 -9.64 4.02 -15.22
C ASP A 178 -10.10 5.48 -15.13
N GLY A 179 -11.38 5.73 -15.27
CA GLY A 179 -11.96 7.07 -15.20
C GLY A 179 -11.29 8.06 -16.16
N LEU A 180 -11.39 9.34 -15.86
CA LEU A 180 -10.75 10.41 -16.64
C LEU A 180 -9.22 10.38 -16.52
N CYS A 181 -8.71 9.96 -15.38
CA CYS A 181 -7.28 10.03 -15.07
C CYS A 181 -6.45 9.05 -15.88
N ARG A 182 -7.01 7.88 -16.22
CA ARG A 182 -6.33 6.78 -16.92
C ARG A 182 -6.96 6.41 -18.25
N GLY A 183 -8.04 7.09 -18.66
CA GLY A 183 -8.77 6.79 -19.88
C GLY A 183 -7.91 6.80 -21.15
N GLU A 184 -6.90 7.65 -21.24
CA GLU A 184 -5.96 7.70 -22.37
C GLU A 184 -5.11 6.43 -22.52
N TRP A 185 -4.96 5.62 -21.46
CA TRP A 185 -4.17 4.41 -21.45
C TRP A 185 -4.95 3.15 -21.83
N ILE A 186 -6.27 3.24 -22.02
CA ILE A 186 -7.15 2.09 -22.29
C ILE A 186 -6.76 1.38 -23.59
N SER A 187 -6.57 2.11 -24.68
CA SER A 187 -6.14 1.51 -25.97
C SER A 187 -4.77 0.87 -25.87
N TRP A 188 -3.88 1.48 -25.10
CA TRP A 188 -2.55 0.94 -24.86
C TRP A 188 -2.62 -0.37 -24.04
N GLN A 189 -3.49 -0.46 -23.04
CA GLN A 189 -3.62 -1.63 -22.18
C GLN A 189 -4.38 -2.76 -22.86
N PHE A 190 -5.51 -2.48 -23.50
CA PHE A 190 -6.45 -3.48 -24.02
C PHE A 190 -6.40 -3.64 -25.54
N GLY A 191 -5.71 -2.75 -26.23
CA GLY A 191 -5.62 -2.72 -27.69
C GLY A 191 -6.86 -2.14 -28.38
N PRO A 192 -6.81 -1.97 -29.71
CA PRO A 192 -7.81 -1.20 -30.46
C PRO A 192 -9.17 -1.88 -30.59
N LYS A 193 -9.35 -3.12 -30.12
CA LYS A 193 -10.65 -3.80 -30.18
C LYS A 193 -11.60 -3.44 -29.05
N ILE A 194 -11.10 -2.81 -28.00
CA ILE A 194 -11.87 -2.46 -26.79
C ILE A 194 -12.09 -0.94 -26.69
N THR A 195 -11.40 -0.18 -27.53
CA THR A 195 -11.48 1.30 -27.55
C THR A 195 -12.38 1.83 -28.62
#